data_0a6502b7d97f25033f1a69b08637b21d
#
_entry.id   0a6502b7d97f25033f1a69b08637b21d
#
_cell.length_a   1.000
_cell.length_b   1.000
_cell.length_c   1.000
_cell.angle_alpha   90.00
_cell.angle_beta   90.00
_cell.angle_gamma   90.00
#
_symmetry.space_group_name_H-M   'P 1'
#
loop_
_entity.id
_entity.type
_entity.pdbx_description
1 polymer ?
#
loop_
_entity_poly.entity_id
_entity_poly.type
_entity_poly.pdbx_seq_one_letter_code
_entity_poly.pdbx_strand_id
1 'polypeptide(L)'
;MASRYVFTSESVTEGHPDKICDQVSDAVLDALLAQDPASRVACETVVNTGLCLITGEVTTNARVDFNTLVRGVIERIGYSGARAGGFDANSCAVLVALDQQSPDIAQGVDEADDHAGDPLDRVGAGDQGIMFGYACDETPELMPLPISLAHRLARRLAEVRHSGTLGYLLPDGKTQVSVVYENDQPVAIDTILISTQHTAEIDGIAEEKALRERIATDLWEHVVEPATADLSLKPARSSTRFLVNPTGKFVVGGPQGDAGLTGRKIIVDTYGGYARHGGGAFSGKDPTKVDRSAATRPAMWPRPWWPPAWPARPRCSSAMPSVWPSL
;
A
#
# COMPACT_ATOMS: atom_id res chain seq x y z
N MET A 1 30.54 -20.46 6.31
CA MET A 1 30.50 -19.94 4.92
C MET A 1 29.71 -18.64 4.96
N ALA A 2 30.20 -17.58 4.29
CA ALA A 2 29.44 -16.33 4.16
C ALA A 2 28.14 -16.61 3.41
N SER A 3 26.99 -16.20 3.98
CA SER A 3 25.71 -16.34 3.30
C SER A 3 25.57 -15.20 2.29
N ARG A 4 25.34 -15.54 1.01
CA ARG A 4 25.00 -14.56 -0.03
C ARG A 4 23.65 -14.92 -0.63
N TYR A 5 22.74 -13.95 -0.69
CA TYR A 5 21.41 -14.12 -1.28
C TYR A 5 20.90 -12.81 -1.84
N VAL A 6 19.85 -12.91 -2.65
CA VAL A 6 19.10 -11.74 -3.16
C VAL A 6 17.74 -11.74 -2.52
N PHE A 7 17.31 -10.58 -2.04
CA PHE A 7 15.94 -10.38 -1.55
C PHE A 7 15.25 -9.30 -2.38
N THR A 8 13.96 -9.52 -2.69
CA THR A 8 13.18 -8.66 -3.57
C THR A 8 11.90 -8.23 -2.90
N SER A 9 11.60 -6.93 -2.98
CA SER A 9 10.30 -6.37 -2.58
C SER A 9 9.73 -5.52 -3.70
N GLU A 10 8.40 -5.38 -3.70
CA GLU A 10 7.68 -4.54 -4.65
C GLU A 10 6.83 -3.49 -3.94
N SER A 11 6.49 -2.43 -4.67
CA SER A 11 5.51 -1.43 -4.28
C SER A 11 4.71 -1.00 -5.51
N VAL A 12 3.62 -0.28 -5.27
CA VAL A 12 2.72 0.19 -6.32
C VAL A 12 2.40 1.67 -6.11
N THR A 13 2.02 2.35 -7.19
CA THR A 13 1.53 3.74 -7.12
C THR A 13 0.08 3.79 -6.63
N GLU A 14 -0.36 5.00 -6.32
CA GLU A 14 -1.75 5.29 -5.91
C GLU A 14 -2.80 4.90 -6.96
N GLY A 15 -2.43 4.87 -8.24
CA GLY A 15 -3.32 4.50 -9.35
C GLY A 15 -3.38 3.01 -9.66
N HIS A 16 -2.66 2.16 -8.93
CA HIS A 16 -2.84 0.72 -9.03
C HIS A 16 -4.26 0.31 -8.59
N PRO A 17 -4.96 -0.59 -9.29
CA PRO A 17 -6.36 -0.93 -8.99
C PRO A 17 -6.62 -1.27 -7.52
N ASP A 18 -5.81 -2.13 -6.90
CA ASP A 18 -5.94 -2.47 -5.48
C ASP A 18 -5.73 -1.26 -4.56
N LYS A 19 -4.81 -0.34 -4.92
CA LYS A 19 -4.58 0.87 -4.12
C LYS A 19 -5.63 1.94 -4.30
N ILE A 20 -6.31 1.98 -5.44
CA ILE A 20 -7.54 2.77 -5.58
C ILE A 20 -8.58 2.29 -4.58
N CYS A 21 -8.77 0.96 -4.47
CA CYS A 21 -9.72 0.37 -3.52
C CYS A 21 -9.38 0.70 -2.07
N ASP A 22 -8.11 0.57 -1.69
CA ASP A 22 -7.64 0.93 -0.34
C ASP A 22 -7.93 2.40 -0.02
N GLN A 23 -7.63 3.32 -0.94
CA GLN A 23 -7.86 4.75 -0.77
C GLN A 23 -9.35 5.10 -0.71
N VAL A 24 -10.18 4.44 -1.50
CA VAL A 24 -11.65 4.64 -1.45
C VAL A 24 -12.19 4.15 -0.11
N SER A 25 -11.79 2.96 0.34
CA SER A 25 -12.23 2.39 1.62
C SER A 25 -11.80 3.26 2.80
N ASP A 26 -10.56 3.77 2.81
CA ASP A 26 -10.08 4.70 3.83
C ASP A 26 -10.79 6.06 3.76
N ALA A 27 -11.09 6.57 2.58
CA ALA A 27 -11.87 7.82 2.45
C ALA A 27 -13.29 7.69 3.02
N VAL A 28 -13.93 6.53 2.84
CA VAL A 28 -15.22 6.23 3.47
C VAL A 28 -15.09 6.22 4.99
N LEU A 29 -14.09 5.52 5.52
CA LEU A 29 -13.80 5.49 6.95
C LEU A 29 -13.59 6.89 7.51
N ASP A 30 -12.72 7.68 6.90
CA ASP A 30 -12.37 9.04 7.33
C ASP A 30 -13.59 9.96 7.34
N ALA A 31 -14.42 9.89 6.29
CA ALA A 31 -15.63 10.72 6.20
C ALA A 31 -16.69 10.38 7.26
N LEU A 32 -16.76 9.12 7.68
CA LEU A 32 -17.65 8.65 8.73
C LEU A 32 -17.13 9.06 10.11
N LEU A 33 -15.85 8.77 10.41
CA LEU A 33 -15.23 9.11 11.70
C LEU A 33 -15.15 10.61 11.95
N ALA A 34 -15.01 11.42 10.91
CA ALA A 34 -15.00 12.89 11.04
C ALA A 34 -16.33 13.46 11.56
N GLN A 35 -17.46 12.78 11.33
CA GLN A 35 -18.79 13.19 11.78
C GLN A 35 -19.25 12.43 13.01
N ASP A 36 -18.89 11.17 13.12
CA ASP A 36 -19.22 10.28 14.24
C ASP A 36 -18.01 9.44 14.64
N PRO A 37 -17.19 9.90 15.61
CA PRO A 37 -16.01 9.17 16.09
C PRO A 37 -16.30 7.78 16.65
N ALA A 38 -17.56 7.47 16.98
CA ALA A 38 -17.98 6.16 17.46
C ALA A 38 -18.40 5.19 16.35
N SER A 39 -18.29 5.61 15.08
CA SER A 39 -18.63 4.76 13.94
C SER A 39 -17.88 3.44 13.96
N ARG A 40 -18.59 2.35 13.66
CA ARG A 40 -18.02 1.03 13.38
C ARG A 40 -18.01 0.85 11.87
N VAL A 41 -16.84 0.61 11.30
CA VAL A 41 -16.65 0.59 9.85
C VAL A 41 -15.80 -0.59 9.44
N ALA A 42 -16.33 -1.40 8.53
CA ALA A 42 -15.61 -2.39 7.78
C ALA A 42 -16.02 -2.22 6.32
N CYS A 43 -15.34 -1.32 5.61
CA CYS A 43 -15.65 -0.95 4.22
C CYS A 43 -14.63 -1.57 3.27
N GLU A 44 -15.10 -2.31 2.32
CA GLU A 44 -14.33 -2.89 1.23
C GLU A 44 -14.76 -2.27 -0.10
N THR A 45 -13.83 -2.20 -1.03
CA THR A 45 -14.05 -1.62 -2.35
C THR A 45 -13.61 -2.60 -3.42
N VAL A 46 -14.35 -2.65 -4.51
CA VAL A 46 -14.00 -3.35 -5.74
C VAL A 46 -14.03 -2.37 -6.89
N VAL A 47 -12.99 -2.34 -7.72
CA VAL A 47 -12.98 -1.58 -8.97
C VAL A 47 -12.74 -2.49 -10.16
N ASN A 48 -13.36 -2.14 -11.27
CA ASN A 48 -13.15 -2.76 -12.59
C ASN A 48 -13.47 -1.71 -13.66
N THR A 49 -13.34 -2.05 -14.94
CA THR A 49 -13.68 -1.15 -16.03
C THR A 49 -15.04 -0.49 -15.82
N GLY A 50 -15.03 0.84 -15.66
CA GLY A 50 -16.24 1.64 -15.50
C GLY A 50 -17.05 1.43 -14.22
N LEU A 51 -16.53 0.73 -13.21
CA LEU A 51 -17.24 0.39 -11.98
C LEU A 51 -16.37 0.64 -10.74
N CYS A 52 -16.97 1.25 -9.70
CA CYS A 52 -16.50 1.25 -8.33
C CYS A 52 -17.65 0.81 -7.42
N LEU A 53 -17.51 -0.31 -6.75
CA LEU A 53 -18.46 -0.82 -5.75
C LEU A 53 -17.84 -0.66 -4.36
N ILE A 54 -18.54 0.00 -3.44
CA ILE A 54 -18.24 -0.03 -2.00
C ILE A 54 -19.24 -0.96 -1.31
N THR A 55 -18.72 -1.85 -0.47
CA THR A 55 -19.50 -2.87 0.23
C THR A 55 -18.97 -3.06 1.64
N GLY A 56 -19.70 -3.75 2.50
CA GLY A 56 -19.30 -4.05 3.87
C GLY A 56 -20.32 -3.61 4.90
N GLU A 57 -19.91 -3.51 6.14
CA GLU A 57 -20.78 -3.21 7.27
C GLU A 57 -20.38 -1.89 7.95
N VAL A 58 -21.38 -1.05 8.20
CA VAL A 58 -21.21 0.27 8.82
C VAL A 58 -22.31 0.52 9.83
N THR A 59 -21.92 0.88 11.07
CA THR A 59 -22.82 1.40 12.08
C THR A 59 -22.39 2.82 12.42
N THR A 60 -23.22 3.82 12.10
CA THR A 60 -22.87 5.24 12.25
C THR A 60 -24.11 6.13 12.31
N ASN A 61 -23.96 7.31 12.91
CA ASN A 61 -24.93 8.41 12.81
C ASN A 61 -24.54 9.43 11.71
N ALA A 62 -23.39 9.27 11.09
CA ALA A 62 -22.91 10.17 10.04
C ALA A 62 -23.76 10.05 8.76
N ARG A 63 -23.74 11.13 7.97
CA ARG A 63 -24.38 11.16 6.64
C ARG A 63 -23.36 11.59 5.62
N VAL A 64 -23.01 10.70 4.70
CA VAL A 64 -22.00 10.89 3.68
C VAL A 64 -22.58 10.69 2.29
N ASP A 65 -22.31 11.61 1.38
CA ASP A 65 -22.55 11.40 -0.05
C ASP A 65 -21.39 10.55 -0.61
N PHE A 66 -21.57 9.26 -0.56
CA PHE A 66 -20.56 8.30 -1.02
C PHE A 66 -20.26 8.46 -2.52
N ASN A 67 -21.23 8.86 -3.34
CA ASN A 67 -21.01 9.04 -4.77
C ASN A 67 -20.01 10.17 -5.03
N THR A 68 -20.22 11.33 -4.44
CA THR A 68 -19.31 12.48 -4.54
C THR A 68 -17.94 12.16 -3.93
N LEU A 69 -17.91 11.48 -2.77
CA LEU A 69 -16.67 11.10 -2.09
C LEU A 69 -15.79 10.19 -2.97
N VAL A 70 -16.35 9.10 -3.48
CA VAL A 70 -15.64 8.12 -4.31
C VAL A 70 -15.09 8.77 -5.58
N ARG A 71 -15.91 9.58 -6.27
CA ARG A 71 -15.47 10.30 -7.48
C ARG A 71 -14.32 11.25 -7.18
N GLY A 72 -14.37 11.96 -6.07
CA GLY A 72 -13.29 12.83 -5.63
C GLY A 72 -11.97 12.10 -5.36
N VAL A 73 -12.02 10.87 -4.83
CA VAL A 73 -10.82 10.02 -4.68
C VAL A 73 -10.25 9.63 -6.03
N ILE A 74 -11.08 9.11 -6.93
CA ILE A 74 -10.68 8.66 -8.27
C ILE A 74 -10.08 9.82 -9.08
N GLU A 75 -10.67 11.02 -8.98
CA GLU A 75 -10.19 12.24 -9.64
C GLU A 75 -8.82 12.68 -9.10
N ARG A 76 -8.62 12.71 -7.77
CA ARG A 76 -7.32 13.05 -7.14
C ARG A 76 -6.20 12.12 -7.57
N ILE A 77 -6.49 10.83 -7.72
CA ILE A 77 -5.54 9.84 -8.23
C ILE A 77 -5.13 10.17 -9.68
N GLY A 78 -6.02 10.78 -10.45
CA GLY A 78 -5.74 11.22 -11.82
C GLY A 78 -6.51 10.44 -12.90
N TYR A 79 -7.53 9.68 -12.52
CA TYR A 79 -8.44 9.03 -13.47
C TYR A 79 -9.60 9.97 -13.80
N SER A 80 -9.32 11.01 -14.59
CA SER A 80 -10.33 11.95 -15.08
C SER A 80 -10.02 12.44 -16.49
N GLY A 81 -11.08 12.70 -17.28
CA GLY A 81 -11.00 13.23 -18.62
C GLY A 81 -10.41 12.29 -19.68
N ALA A 82 -9.86 12.85 -20.73
CA ALA A 82 -9.42 12.10 -21.91
C ALA A 82 -8.30 11.05 -21.66
N ARG A 83 -7.62 11.14 -20.53
CA ARG A 83 -6.52 10.24 -20.14
C ARG A 83 -6.96 9.12 -19.21
N ALA A 84 -8.21 9.13 -18.75
CA ALA A 84 -8.73 8.15 -17.79
C ALA A 84 -8.97 6.75 -18.40
N GLY A 85 -8.97 6.62 -19.72
CA GLY A 85 -9.26 5.37 -20.38
C GLY A 85 -10.70 4.90 -20.10
N GLY A 86 -10.87 3.63 -19.79
CA GLY A 86 -12.18 3.03 -19.47
C GLY A 86 -12.62 3.19 -18.01
N PHE A 87 -11.83 3.90 -17.16
CA PHE A 87 -12.17 4.17 -15.77
C PHE A 87 -12.01 5.66 -15.49
N ASP A 88 -13.12 6.39 -15.40
CA ASP A 88 -13.14 7.84 -15.27
C ASP A 88 -14.06 8.26 -14.11
N ALA A 89 -13.57 9.15 -13.25
CA ALA A 89 -14.28 9.68 -12.09
C ALA A 89 -15.67 10.22 -12.43
N ASN A 90 -15.84 10.83 -13.62
CA ASN A 90 -17.10 11.44 -14.04
C ASN A 90 -18.12 10.44 -14.60
N SER A 91 -17.66 9.31 -15.16
CA SER A 91 -18.52 8.38 -15.90
C SER A 91 -18.61 6.98 -15.31
N CYS A 92 -17.71 6.57 -14.40
CA CYS A 92 -17.78 5.26 -13.77
C CYS A 92 -19.07 5.11 -12.94
N ALA A 93 -19.64 3.90 -12.92
CA ALA A 93 -20.73 3.57 -12.01
C ALA A 93 -20.19 3.49 -10.58
N VAL A 94 -20.80 4.21 -9.65
CA VAL A 94 -20.53 4.09 -8.20
C VAL A 94 -21.72 3.37 -7.58
N LEU A 95 -21.47 2.15 -7.10
CA LEU A 95 -22.47 1.33 -6.41
C LEU A 95 -22.16 1.30 -4.92
N VAL A 96 -23.21 1.36 -4.10
CA VAL A 96 -23.11 1.34 -2.63
C VAL A 96 -23.94 0.18 -2.12
N ALA A 97 -23.28 -0.77 -1.45
CA ALA A 97 -23.89 -1.95 -0.83
C ALA A 97 -23.34 -2.08 0.61
N LEU A 98 -23.56 -1.05 1.41
CA LEU A 98 -23.18 -1.00 2.83
C LEU A 98 -24.38 -1.38 3.66
N ASP A 99 -24.23 -2.40 4.51
CA ASP A 99 -25.22 -2.89 5.45
C ASP A 99 -24.91 -2.48 6.89
N GLN A 100 -25.85 -2.66 7.80
CA GLN A 100 -25.58 -2.54 9.23
C GLN A 100 -24.85 -3.79 9.73
N GLN A 101 -23.91 -3.61 10.68
CA GLN A 101 -23.24 -4.71 11.33
C GLN A 101 -24.24 -5.67 11.99
N SER A 102 -24.00 -6.97 11.83
CA SER A 102 -24.81 -8.00 12.50
C SER A 102 -24.82 -7.80 14.01
N PRO A 103 -25.99 -7.90 14.67
CA PRO A 103 -26.08 -7.84 16.14
C PRO A 103 -25.22 -8.89 16.84
N ASP A 104 -25.03 -10.05 16.22
CA ASP A 104 -24.21 -11.15 16.79
C ASP A 104 -22.72 -10.79 16.81
N ILE A 105 -22.24 -10.09 15.80
CA ILE A 105 -20.84 -9.58 15.74
C ILE A 105 -20.68 -8.40 16.70
N ALA A 106 -21.71 -7.52 16.83
CA ALA A 106 -21.66 -6.37 17.71
C ALA A 106 -21.48 -6.77 19.18
N GLN A 107 -22.04 -7.88 19.63
CA GLN A 107 -21.87 -8.38 21.00
C GLN A 107 -20.40 -8.59 21.39
N GLY A 108 -19.58 -9.15 20.48
CA GLY A 108 -18.16 -9.38 20.74
C GLY A 108 -17.28 -8.12 20.67
N VAL A 109 -17.84 -7.00 20.21
CA VAL A 109 -17.12 -5.71 20.09
C VAL A 109 -17.53 -4.73 21.18
N ASP A 110 -18.84 -4.70 21.53
CA ASP A 110 -19.38 -3.69 22.43
C ASP A 110 -19.10 -3.99 23.91
N GLU A 111 -18.92 -5.26 24.28
CA GLU A 111 -18.60 -5.64 25.66
C GLU A 111 -17.69 -6.91 25.67
N ALA A 112 -16.44 -6.76 26.11
CA ALA A 112 -15.54 -7.88 26.28
C ALA A 112 -15.91 -8.68 27.54
N ASP A 113 -16.01 -10.01 27.44
CA ASP A 113 -16.40 -10.90 28.54
C ASP A 113 -15.46 -10.86 29.76
N ASP A 114 -14.23 -10.37 29.59
CA ASP A 114 -13.17 -10.43 30.57
C ASP A 114 -12.55 -9.07 30.93
N HIS A 115 -13.28 -7.97 30.71
CA HIS A 115 -12.84 -6.66 31.17
C HIS A 115 -12.72 -6.68 32.71
N ALA A 116 -11.53 -6.78 33.26
CA ALA A 116 -11.25 -6.80 34.71
C ALA A 116 -11.63 -5.49 35.43
N GLY A 117 -12.67 -4.79 34.97
CA GLY A 117 -13.19 -3.56 35.52
C GLY A 117 -12.51 -2.28 34.99
N ASP A 118 -11.52 -2.39 34.09
CA ASP A 118 -10.92 -1.21 33.44
C ASP A 118 -11.85 -0.74 32.29
N PRO A 119 -12.30 0.53 32.32
CA PRO A 119 -13.11 1.08 31.24
C PRO A 119 -12.46 1.05 29.85
N LEU A 120 -11.13 0.96 29.79
CA LEU A 120 -10.38 0.88 28.54
C LEU A 120 -10.41 -0.53 27.93
N ASP A 121 -10.68 -1.55 28.74
CA ASP A 121 -10.76 -2.95 28.31
C ASP A 121 -12.19 -3.39 27.94
N ARG A 122 -13.16 -2.45 27.93
CA ARG A 122 -14.58 -2.76 27.64
C ARG A 122 -14.82 -3.16 26.20
N VAL A 123 -14.00 -2.64 25.26
CA VAL A 123 -14.16 -2.92 23.83
C VAL A 123 -13.43 -4.20 23.47
N GLY A 124 -14.18 -5.21 23.04
CA GLY A 124 -13.63 -6.48 22.59
C GLY A 124 -12.93 -6.39 21.23
N ALA A 125 -12.11 -7.39 20.92
CA ALA A 125 -11.38 -7.48 19.63
C ALA A 125 -12.31 -7.76 18.44
N GLY A 126 -13.48 -8.33 18.68
CA GLY A 126 -14.47 -8.69 17.65
C GLY A 126 -14.10 -9.83 16.73
N ASP A 127 -12.82 -10.25 16.71
CA ASP A 127 -12.31 -11.36 15.90
C ASP A 127 -10.96 -11.86 16.46
N GLN A 128 -10.59 -13.06 16.04
CA GLN A 128 -9.24 -13.60 16.23
C GLN A 128 -8.26 -12.97 15.23
N GLY A 129 -6.98 -12.88 15.58
CA GLY A 129 -5.98 -12.38 14.66
C GLY A 129 -4.54 -12.73 15.06
N ILE A 130 -3.65 -12.73 14.09
CA ILE A 130 -2.22 -12.85 14.31
C ILE A 130 -1.52 -11.69 13.58
N MET A 131 -0.68 -10.92 14.29
CA MET A 131 0.02 -9.77 13.77
C MET A 131 1.52 -9.93 13.93
N PHE A 132 2.27 -9.33 13.00
CA PHE A 132 3.71 -9.39 12.97
C PHE A 132 4.28 -7.98 12.94
N GLY A 133 5.25 -7.70 13.82
CA GLY A 133 6.09 -6.53 13.76
C GLY A 133 7.51 -6.90 13.34
N TYR A 134 8.16 -6.03 12.57
CA TYR A 134 9.55 -6.20 12.14
C TYR A 134 10.26 -4.84 12.13
N ALA A 135 11.51 -4.81 12.55
CA ALA A 135 12.37 -3.64 12.40
C ALA A 135 13.82 -4.10 12.17
N CYS A 136 14.56 -3.33 11.39
CA CYS A 136 15.99 -3.51 11.16
C CYS A 136 16.66 -2.13 11.04
N ASP A 137 17.98 -2.11 11.02
CA ASP A 137 18.81 -0.89 10.95
C ASP A 137 19.28 -0.57 9.53
N GLU A 138 18.63 -1.13 8.51
CA GLU A 138 19.00 -0.92 7.12
C GLU A 138 18.61 0.46 6.59
N THR A 139 17.61 1.09 7.19
CA THR A 139 17.12 2.43 6.84
C THR A 139 16.82 3.26 8.09
N PRO A 140 16.82 4.61 8.00
CA PRO A 140 16.48 5.47 9.13
C PRO A 140 15.08 5.20 9.71
N GLU A 141 14.15 4.73 8.84
CA GLU A 141 12.79 4.38 9.23
C GLU A 141 12.69 3.00 9.90
N LEU A 142 13.81 2.31 10.08
CA LEU A 142 13.91 0.95 10.62
C LEU A 142 13.21 -0.11 9.76
N MET A 143 13.08 0.15 8.48
CA MET A 143 12.46 -0.73 7.50
C MET A 143 13.51 -1.47 6.66
N PRO A 144 13.19 -2.67 6.15
CA PRO A 144 14.06 -3.36 5.20
C PRO A 144 14.29 -2.51 3.95
N LEU A 145 15.54 -2.45 3.49
CA LEU A 145 15.94 -1.63 2.35
C LEU A 145 15.14 -1.92 1.06
N PRO A 146 14.86 -3.18 0.66
CA PRO A 146 14.15 -3.45 -0.58
C PRO A 146 12.76 -2.81 -0.63
N ILE A 147 11.95 -2.94 0.44
CA ILE A 147 10.61 -2.35 0.49
C ILE A 147 10.66 -0.83 0.65
N SER A 148 11.56 -0.30 1.48
CA SER A 148 11.75 1.14 1.65
C SER A 148 12.11 1.80 0.31
N LEU A 149 13.03 1.21 -0.44
CA LEU A 149 13.42 1.73 -1.75
C LEU A 149 12.30 1.58 -2.79
N ALA A 150 11.58 0.46 -2.81
CA ALA A 150 10.43 0.29 -3.68
C ALA A 150 9.35 1.37 -3.43
N HIS A 151 9.07 1.68 -2.17
CA HIS A 151 8.15 2.79 -1.80
C HIS A 151 8.66 4.16 -2.25
N ARG A 152 9.95 4.44 -2.06
CA ARG A 152 10.56 5.71 -2.50
C ARG A 152 10.43 5.90 -4.01
N LEU A 153 10.68 4.84 -4.78
CA LEU A 153 10.51 4.85 -6.24
C LEU A 153 9.06 5.07 -6.65
N ALA A 154 8.09 4.36 -6.04
CA ALA A 154 6.67 4.49 -6.33
C ALA A 154 6.15 5.90 -6.00
N ARG A 155 6.55 6.44 -4.86
CA ARG A 155 6.21 7.82 -4.45
C ARG A 155 6.78 8.84 -5.43
N ARG A 156 8.07 8.71 -5.78
CA ARG A 156 8.71 9.62 -6.71
C ARG A 156 8.10 9.54 -8.11
N LEU A 157 7.68 8.35 -8.54
CA LEU A 157 6.97 8.15 -9.80
C LEU A 157 5.63 8.93 -9.81
N ALA A 158 4.87 8.88 -8.74
CA ALA A 158 3.65 9.68 -8.58
C ALA A 158 3.94 11.19 -8.55
N GLU A 159 4.97 11.63 -7.83
CA GLU A 159 5.36 13.05 -7.76
C GLU A 159 5.70 13.64 -9.13
N VAL A 160 6.53 12.96 -9.95
CA VAL A 160 6.90 13.47 -11.28
C VAL A 160 5.73 13.47 -12.25
N ARG A 161 4.74 12.61 -12.05
CA ARG A 161 3.48 12.62 -12.77
C ARG A 161 2.61 13.82 -12.38
N HIS A 162 2.37 14.01 -11.07
CA HIS A 162 1.55 15.10 -10.55
C HIS A 162 2.14 16.49 -10.84
N SER A 163 3.45 16.62 -10.75
CA SER A 163 4.13 17.88 -11.07
C SER A 163 4.15 18.20 -12.58
N GLY A 164 3.80 17.24 -13.43
CA GLY A 164 3.91 17.36 -14.88
C GLY A 164 5.35 17.29 -15.41
N THR A 165 6.34 16.98 -14.58
CA THR A 165 7.75 16.77 -15.00
C THR A 165 7.82 15.67 -16.07
N LEU A 166 7.11 14.59 -15.88
CA LEU A 166 6.91 13.52 -16.88
C LEU A 166 5.42 13.44 -17.23
N GLY A 167 4.91 14.43 -17.95
CA GLY A 167 3.48 14.60 -18.23
C GLY A 167 2.84 13.50 -19.08
N TYR A 168 3.60 12.58 -19.62
CA TYR A 168 3.11 11.41 -20.36
C TYR A 168 2.81 10.22 -19.43
N LEU A 169 3.21 10.25 -18.16
CA LEU A 169 2.90 9.21 -17.20
C LEU A 169 1.42 9.24 -16.82
N LEU A 170 0.86 8.05 -16.62
CA LEU A 170 -0.50 7.81 -16.16
C LEU A 170 -0.49 7.18 -14.77
N PRO A 171 -1.66 7.09 -14.07
CA PRO A 171 -1.66 6.82 -12.64
C PRO A 171 -1.14 5.44 -12.21
N ASP A 172 -1.33 4.39 -13.02
CA ASP A 172 -0.96 3.03 -12.65
C ASP A 172 0.55 2.79 -12.79
N GLY A 173 1.11 2.12 -11.79
CA GLY A 173 2.53 1.77 -11.81
C GLY A 173 2.94 0.83 -10.68
N LYS A 174 4.02 0.11 -10.93
CA LYS A 174 4.65 -0.83 -9.99
C LYS A 174 6.14 -0.60 -9.97
N THR A 175 6.75 -0.77 -8.81
CA THR A 175 8.20 -0.74 -8.63
C THR A 175 8.63 -2.01 -7.92
N GLN A 176 9.77 -2.55 -8.31
CA GLN A 176 10.37 -3.72 -7.66
C GLN A 176 11.86 -3.51 -7.51
N VAL A 177 12.40 -3.87 -6.36
CA VAL A 177 13.81 -3.72 -6.02
C VAL A 177 14.36 -5.04 -5.52
N SER A 178 15.46 -5.49 -6.10
CA SER A 178 16.24 -6.64 -5.64
C SER A 178 17.56 -6.15 -5.05
N VAL A 179 17.84 -6.56 -3.82
CA VAL A 179 19.07 -6.21 -3.08
C VAL A 179 19.87 -7.46 -2.80
N VAL A 180 21.18 -7.38 -3.03
CA VAL A 180 22.13 -8.44 -2.65
C VAL A 180 22.51 -8.27 -1.20
N TYR A 181 22.44 -9.35 -0.46
CA TYR A 181 22.86 -9.46 0.93
C TYR A 181 24.09 -10.35 1.07
N GLU A 182 25.06 -9.91 1.86
CA GLU A 182 26.21 -10.74 2.30
C GLU A 182 26.27 -10.69 3.84
N ASN A 183 26.23 -11.87 4.46
CA ASN A 183 26.13 -11.99 5.91
C ASN A 183 24.99 -11.14 6.51
N ASP A 184 23.84 -11.17 5.82
CA ASP A 184 22.61 -10.41 6.13
C ASP A 184 22.77 -8.86 6.12
N GLN A 185 23.84 -8.33 5.53
CA GLN A 185 23.98 -6.90 5.26
C GLN A 185 23.68 -6.62 3.79
N PRO A 186 22.94 -5.56 3.46
CA PRO A 186 22.74 -5.14 2.09
C PRO A 186 24.05 -4.60 1.52
N VAL A 187 24.51 -5.16 0.39
CA VAL A 187 25.81 -4.80 -0.22
C VAL A 187 25.69 -4.23 -1.63
N ALA A 188 24.61 -4.54 -2.36
CA ALA A 188 24.39 -3.99 -3.70
C ALA A 188 22.90 -3.96 -4.04
N ILE A 189 22.51 -3.00 -4.87
CA ILE A 189 21.20 -2.98 -5.54
C ILE A 189 21.39 -3.70 -6.88
N ASP A 190 20.84 -4.91 -6.96
CA ASP A 190 20.99 -5.80 -8.13
C ASP A 190 20.08 -5.36 -9.28
N THR A 191 18.78 -5.26 -8.99
CA THR A 191 17.78 -4.97 -10.01
C THR A 191 16.78 -3.92 -9.52
N ILE A 192 16.46 -2.97 -10.38
CA ILE A 192 15.30 -2.08 -10.26
C ILE A 192 14.42 -2.33 -11.47
N LEU A 193 13.13 -2.64 -11.21
CA LEU A 193 12.10 -2.73 -12.23
C LEU A 193 11.02 -1.69 -11.97
N ILE A 194 10.67 -0.92 -12.98
CA ILE A 194 9.54 0.02 -12.97
C ILE A 194 8.62 -0.33 -14.13
N SER A 195 7.38 -0.71 -13.80
CA SER A 195 6.29 -0.78 -14.77
C SER A 195 5.39 0.41 -14.54
N THR A 196 5.23 1.26 -15.53
CA THR A 196 4.43 2.48 -15.42
C THR A 196 3.55 2.69 -16.63
N GLN A 197 2.30 3.04 -16.38
CA GLN A 197 1.35 3.41 -17.41
C GLN A 197 1.77 4.73 -18.05
N HIS A 198 1.62 4.83 -19.36
CA HIS A 198 2.04 6.01 -20.14
C HIS A 198 1.13 6.22 -21.34
N THR A 199 1.21 7.41 -21.94
CA THR A 199 0.52 7.71 -23.21
C THR A 199 1.07 6.85 -24.35
N ALA A 200 0.26 6.62 -25.37
CA ALA A 200 0.65 5.79 -26.53
C ALA A 200 1.83 6.35 -27.33
N GLU A 201 2.07 7.66 -27.20
CA GLU A 201 3.09 8.44 -27.88
C GLU A 201 3.71 9.47 -26.93
N ILE A 202 5.00 9.72 -27.07
CA ILE A 202 5.77 10.75 -26.35
C ILE A 202 6.58 11.54 -27.38
N ASP A 203 6.32 12.85 -27.54
CA ASP A 203 7.05 13.75 -28.43
C ASP A 203 7.19 13.21 -29.89
N GLY A 204 6.14 12.58 -30.43
CA GLY A 204 6.13 11.97 -31.77
C GLY A 204 6.73 10.56 -31.81
N ILE A 205 7.21 10.03 -30.69
CA ILE A 205 7.76 8.66 -30.59
C ILE A 205 6.63 7.69 -30.24
N ALA A 206 6.24 6.83 -31.17
CA ALA A 206 5.23 5.78 -30.97
C ALA A 206 5.78 4.36 -31.15
N GLU A 207 7.01 4.23 -31.69
CA GLU A 207 7.66 2.94 -31.84
C GLU A 207 8.06 2.39 -30.44
N GLU A 208 7.70 1.13 -30.19
CA GLU A 208 7.75 0.54 -28.84
C GLU A 208 9.14 0.56 -28.20
N LYS A 209 10.17 0.20 -28.96
CA LYS A 209 11.53 0.14 -28.44
C LYS A 209 12.06 1.55 -28.11
N ALA A 210 11.89 2.49 -29.02
CA ALA A 210 12.33 3.87 -28.84
C ALA A 210 11.57 4.54 -27.69
N LEU A 211 10.24 4.28 -27.58
CA LEU A 211 9.40 4.76 -26.48
C LEU A 211 9.90 4.24 -25.13
N ARG A 212 10.19 2.94 -25.04
CA ARG A 212 10.71 2.34 -23.80
C ARG A 212 12.10 2.85 -23.44
N GLU A 213 12.98 3.07 -24.40
CA GLU A 213 14.31 3.66 -24.18
C GLU A 213 14.22 5.10 -23.67
N ARG A 214 13.29 5.88 -24.22
CA ARG A 214 13.00 7.24 -23.75
C ARG A 214 12.49 7.21 -22.32
N ILE A 215 11.45 6.41 -22.01
CA ILE A 215 10.92 6.26 -20.67
C ILE A 215 12.00 5.80 -19.68
N ALA A 216 12.85 4.85 -20.07
CA ALA A 216 13.92 4.36 -19.21
C ALA A 216 14.96 5.44 -18.88
N THR A 217 15.27 6.32 -19.82
CA THR A 217 16.18 7.44 -19.60
C THR A 217 15.56 8.45 -18.63
N ASP A 218 14.33 8.85 -18.88
CA ASP A 218 13.61 9.83 -18.06
C ASP A 218 13.37 9.31 -16.63
N LEU A 219 13.00 8.03 -16.48
CA LEU A 219 12.79 7.42 -15.16
C LEU A 219 14.10 7.28 -14.36
N TRP A 220 15.22 7.02 -15.03
CA TRP A 220 16.49 6.99 -14.32
C TRP A 220 16.83 8.36 -13.73
N GLU A 221 16.75 9.41 -14.55
CA GLU A 221 17.11 10.78 -14.19
C GLU A 221 16.15 11.40 -13.18
N HIS A 222 14.83 11.22 -13.40
CA HIS A 222 13.82 11.94 -12.62
C HIS A 222 13.22 11.12 -11.46
N VAL A 223 13.39 9.80 -11.47
CA VAL A 223 12.83 8.91 -10.43
C VAL A 223 13.93 8.20 -9.66
N VAL A 224 14.81 7.43 -10.33
CA VAL A 224 15.79 6.58 -9.63
C VAL A 224 16.85 7.41 -8.91
N GLU A 225 17.51 8.32 -9.59
CA GLU A 225 18.56 9.15 -9.00
C GLU A 225 18.05 10.01 -7.84
N PRO A 226 16.92 10.75 -7.96
CA PRO A 226 16.42 11.53 -6.84
C PRO A 226 15.93 10.68 -5.66
N ALA A 227 15.26 9.54 -5.90
CA ALA A 227 14.76 8.66 -4.85
C ALA A 227 15.88 7.98 -4.02
N THR A 228 17.10 7.96 -4.56
CA THR A 228 18.26 7.28 -3.94
C THR A 228 19.37 8.24 -3.54
N ALA A 229 19.19 9.55 -3.71
CA ALA A 229 20.23 10.55 -3.54
C ALA A 229 20.86 10.57 -2.14
N ASP A 230 20.07 10.34 -1.10
CA ASP A 230 20.44 10.34 0.32
C ASP A 230 20.90 8.97 0.85
N LEU A 231 20.78 7.90 0.05
CA LEU A 231 21.17 6.56 0.49
C LEU A 231 22.68 6.36 0.48
N SER A 232 23.17 5.58 1.44
CA SER A 232 24.58 5.12 1.44
C SER A 232 24.84 4.09 0.36
N LEU A 233 23.88 3.19 0.11
CA LEU A 233 23.93 2.20 -0.95
C LEU A 233 23.08 2.70 -2.13
N LYS A 234 23.75 3.11 -3.21
CA LYS A 234 23.11 3.67 -4.41
C LYS A 234 23.15 2.70 -5.58
N PRO A 235 22.09 2.70 -6.41
CA PRO A 235 22.17 2.01 -7.70
C PRO A 235 23.16 2.73 -8.62
N ALA A 236 23.86 1.96 -9.42
CA ALA A 236 24.72 2.51 -10.46
C ALA A 236 24.29 1.98 -11.82
N ARG A 237 24.15 2.86 -12.81
CA ARG A 237 23.66 2.50 -14.16
C ARG A 237 24.52 1.44 -14.85
N SER A 238 25.79 1.34 -14.45
CA SER A 238 26.75 0.36 -14.97
C SER A 238 26.65 -1.03 -14.34
N SER A 239 26.08 -1.16 -13.15
CA SER A 239 26.04 -2.42 -12.39
C SER A 239 24.64 -2.85 -11.94
N THR A 240 23.67 -1.93 -11.84
CA THR A 240 22.29 -2.24 -11.52
C THR A 240 21.52 -2.58 -12.78
N ARG A 241 20.87 -3.73 -12.82
CA ARG A 241 19.98 -4.10 -13.90
C ARG A 241 18.70 -3.25 -13.81
N PHE A 242 18.54 -2.33 -14.77
CA PHE A 242 17.36 -1.47 -14.83
C PHE A 242 16.38 -1.94 -15.90
N LEU A 243 15.16 -2.27 -15.50
CA LEU A 243 14.10 -2.79 -16.36
C LEU A 243 12.90 -1.83 -16.34
N VAL A 244 12.44 -1.44 -17.52
CA VAL A 244 11.27 -0.59 -17.68
C VAL A 244 10.28 -1.26 -18.63
N ASN A 245 9.03 -1.39 -18.19
CA ASN A 245 7.95 -2.01 -18.98
C ASN A 245 8.42 -3.25 -19.78
N PRO A 246 8.94 -4.29 -19.10
CA PRO A 246 9.62 -5.39 -19.80
C PRO A 246 8.68 -6.20 -20.69
N THR A 247 7.38 -6.12 -20.50
CA THR A 247 6.35 -6.80 -21.29
C THR A 247 5.90 -6.01 -22.53
N GLY A 248 6.45 -4.80 -22.73
CA GLY A 248 6.10 -3.93 -23.86
C GLY A 248 5.39 -2.65 -23.42
N LYS A 249 4.55 -2.09 -24.29
CA LYS A 249 3.78 -0.87 -24.01
C LYS A 249 2.82 -1.08 -22.84
N PHE A 250 2.72 -0.08 -21.96
CA PHE A 250 1.77 -0.06 -20.85
C PHE A 250 0.84 1.16 -20.99
N VAL A 251 0.00 1.14 -22.00
CA VAL A 251 -0.97 2.22 -22.29
C VAL A 251 -2.31 1.96 -21.59
N VAL A 252 -2.78 0.71 -21.63
CA VAL A 252 -3.99 0.29 -20.90
C VAL A 252 -3.56 -0.15 -19.50
N GLY A 253 -4.07 0.52 -18.49
CA GLY A 253 -3.77 0.24 -17.09
C GLY A 253 -4.90 0.68 -16.17
N GLY A 254 -4.64 0.62 -14.86
CA GLY A 254 -5.65 0.86 -13.86
C GLY A 254 -6.81 -0.14 -13.95
N PRO A 255 -8.01 0.22 -13.46
CA PRO A 255 -9.17 -0.67 -13.46
C PRO A 255 -9.65 -1.13 -14.84
N GLN A 256 -9.21 -0.46 -15.92
CA GLN A 256 -9.45 -0.93 -17.29
C GLN A 256 -8.58 -2.14 -17.64
N GLY A 257 -7.39 -2.24 -17.06
CA GLY A 257 -6.44 -3.32 -17.32
C GLY A 257 -6.64 -4.53 -16.41
N ASP A 258 -6.96 -4.29 -15.14
CA ASP A 258 -7.14 -5.33 -14.13
C ASP A 258 -8.09 -4.86 -13.02
N ALA A 259 -8.84 -5.78 -12.43
CA ALA A 259 -9.70 -5.48 -11.30
C ALA A 259 -8.90 -5.24 -10.02
N GLY A 260 -9.39 -4.34 -9.16
CA GLY A 260 -8.84 -4.07 -7.84
C GLY A 260 -9.79 -4.46 -6.71
N LEU A 261 -9.20 -4.80 -5.58
CA LEU A 261 -9.91 -5.07 -4.32
C LEU A 261 -9.15 -4.49 -3.13
N THR A 262 -9.87 -4.02 -2.12
CA THR A 262 -9.30 -3.62 -0.83
C THR A 262 -8.54 -4.77 -0.19
N GLY A 263 -7.36 -4.48 0.39
CA GLY A 263 -6.58 -5.45 1.15
C GLY A 263 -5.83 -6.48 0.32
N ARG A 264 -5.59 -6.24 -0.97
CA ARG A 264 -4.78 -7.11 -1.83
C ARG A 264 -3.32 -6.67 -1.99
N LYS A 265 -2.91 -5.63 -1.27
CA LYS A 265 -1.51 -5.15 -1.24
C LYS A 265 -0.92 -5.15 0.17
N ILE A 266 -1.39 -6.08 1.01
CA ILE A 266 -1.01 -6.17 2.43
C ILE A 266 0.49 -6.38 2.68
N ILE A 267 1.21 -7.01 1.77
CA ILE A 267 2.66 -7.18 1.84
C ILE A 267 3.38 -5.88 1.48
N VAL A 268 2.86 -5.12 0.52
CA VAL A 268 3.32 -3.76 0.20
C VAL A 268 3.07 -2.83 1.39
N ASP A 269 1.93 -2.95 2.05
CA ASP A 269 1.53 -2.12 3.19
C ASP A 269 2.35 -2.39 4.46
N THR A 270 3.13 -3.47 4.50
CA THR A 270 3.90 -3.90 5.66
C THR A 270 5.41 -3.97 5.35
N TYR A 271 6.00 -5.14 5.37
CA TYR A 271 7.46 -5.28 5.38
C TYR A 271 8.03 -5.87 4.07
N GLY A 272 7.25 -5.87 2.98
CA GLY A 272 7.71 -6.30 1.65
C GLY A 272 8.13 -7.77 1.57
N GLY A 273 7.57 -8.63 2.44
CA GLY A 273 7.90 -10.05 2.51
C GLY A 273 9.04 -10.40 3.49
N TYR A 274 9.67 -9.41 4.11
CA TYR A 274 10.71 -9.65 5.12
C TYR A 274 10.17 -10.29 6.40
N ALA A 275 8.97 -9.89 6.80
CA ALA A 275 8.23 -10.52 7.89
C ALA A 275 7.02 -11.29 7.37
N ARG A 276 6.49 -12.16 8.21
CA ARG A 276 5.20 -12.82 7.97
C ARG A 276 4.07 -11.80 8.06
N HIS A 277 2.90 -12.18 7.57
CA HIS A 277 1.67 -11.38 7.63
C HIS A 277 0.52 -12.26 8.12
N GLY A 278 -0.36 -11.70 8.96
CA GLY A 278 -1.51 -12.43 9.49
C GLY A 278 -2.67 -12.58 8.50
N GLY A 279 -2.69 -11.78 7.42
CA GLY A 279 -3.67 -11.86 6.33
C GLY A 279 -4.74 -10.77 6.36
N GLY A 280 -4.90 -10.04 7.48
CA GLY A 280 -5.92 -8.97 7.60
C GLY A 280 -5.57 -7.72 6.79
N ALA A 281 -6.56 -7.16 6.11
CA ALA A 281 -6.46 -5.86 5.47
C ALA A 281 -6.56 -4.73 6.50
N PHE A 282 -5.95 -3.57 6.21
CA PHE A 282 -5.98 -2.39 7.08
C PHE A 282 -7.02 -1.38 6.65
N SER A 283 -7.09 -1.10 5.35
CA SER A 283 -7.92 -0.05 4.78
C SER A 283 -9.41 -0.28 5.03
N GLY A 284 -10.14 0.80 5.28
CA GLY A 284 -11.58 0.77 5.49
C GLY A 284 -12.05 0.26 6.84
N LYS A 285 -11.14 -0.02 7.78
CA LYS A 285 -11.43 -0.59 9.12
C LYS A 285 -11.22 0.44 10.21
N ASP A 286 -12.21 0.65 11.08
CA ASP A 286 -12.08 1.51 12.26
C ASP A 286 -11.13 0.90 13.32
N PRO A 287 -10.67 1.70 14.32
CA PRO A 287 -9.67 1.25 15.31
C PRO A 287 -10.11 0.07 16.19
N THR A 288 -11.39 -0.29 16.24
CA THR A 288 -11.87 -1.48 16.99
C THR A 288 -11.52 -2.79 16.28
N LYS A 289 -11.21 -2.74 14.99
CA LYS A 289 -10.82 -3.90 14.21
C LYS A 289 -9.38 -4.28 14.51
N VAL A 290 -9.19 -5.46 15.07
CA VAL A 290 -7.88 -5.98 15.51
C VAL A 290 -6.85 -6.05 14.38
N ASP A 291 -7.28 -6.36 13.16
CA ASP A 291 -6.41 -6.39 11.98
C ASP A 291 -5.64 -5.09 11.77
N ARG A 292 -6.29 -3.94 12.01
CA ARG A 292 -5.67 -2.63 11.84
C ARG A 292 -4.93 -2.16 13.10
N SER A 293 -5.61 -2.13 14.24
CA SER A 293 -5.05 -1.58 15.49
C SER A 293 -3.89 -2.41 16.01
N ALA A 294 -4.03 -3.73 16.06
CA ALA A 294 -3.00 -4.60 16.56
C ALA A 294 -1.79 -4.74 15.59
N ALA A 295 -1.98 -4.56 14.29
CA ALA A 295 -0.87 -4.49 13.33
C ALA A 295 -0.10 -3.16 13.42
N THR A 296 -0.81 -2.06 13.71
CA THR A 296 -0.19 -0.72 13.87
C THR A 296 0.64 -0.62 15.16
N ARG A 297 0.19 -1.25 16.24
CA ARG A 297 0.85 -1.18 17.55
C ARG A 297 2.31 -1.66 17.55
N PRO A 298 2.70 -2.81 16.95
CA PRO A 298 4.09 -3.24 16.87
C PRO A 298 4.98 -2.27 16.07
N ALA A 299 4.43 -1.64 15.04
CA ALA A 299 5.17 -0.65 14.25
C ALA A 299 5.46 0.65 15.02
N MET A 300 4.65 0.97 16.03
CA MET A 300 4.78 2.15 16.88
C MET A 300 5.64 1.92 18.13
N TRP A 301 6.09 0.71 18.39
CA TRP A 301 6.86 0.43 19.59
C TRP A 301 8.23 1.14 19.57
N PRO A 302 8.52 2.02 20.55
CA PRO A 302 9.78 2.74 20.56
C PRO A 302 10.96 1.80 20.89
N ARG A 303 12.12 2.05 20.29
CA ARG A 303 13.40 1.35 20.53
C ARG A 303 13.74 1.02 22.00
N PRO A 304 13.37 1.82 23.03
CA PRO A 304 13.71 1.53 24.43
C PRO A 304 13.11 0.23 24.98
N TRP A 305 12.08 -0.31 24.35
CA TRP A 305 11.47 -1.58 24.77
C TRP A 305 12.12 -2.82 24.14
N TRP A 306 13.11 -2.62 23.27
CA TRP A 306 13.93 -3.68 22.74
C TRP A 306 15.07 -3.95 23.73
N PRO A 307 15.32 -5.21 24.17
CA PRO A 307 16.38 -5.51 25.12
C PRO A 307 17.72 -5.00 24.59
N PRO A 308 18.54 -4.27 25.40
CA PRO A 308 19.82 -3.72 24.96
C PRO A 308 20.89 -4.75 24.61
N ALA A 309 20.60 -6.04 24.81
CA ALA A 309 21.50 -7.17 24.56
C ALA A 309 21.17 -7.96 23.28
N TRP A 310 20.28 -7.46 22.43
CA TRP A 310 20.09 -8.12 21.14
C TRP A 310 21.20 -7.69 20.19
N PRO A 311 22.01 -8.65 19.65
CA PRO A 311 22.98 -8.32 18.63
C PRO A 311 22.28 -7.59 17.49
N ALA A 312 23.00 -6.76 16.74
CA ALA A 312 22.49 -5.90 15.66
C ALA A 312 21.68 -6.62 14.56
N ARG A 313 21.16 -7.78 14.85
CA ARG A 313 20.29 -8.62 14.04
C ARG A 313 19.34 -9.46 14.87
N PRO A 314 18.21 -8.95 15.27
CA PRO A 314 17.11 -9.83 15.53
C PRO A 314 16.35 -10.02 14.23
N ARG A 315 16.38 -11.23 13.68
CA ARG A 315 15.17 -11.72 13.00
C ARG A 315 14.11 -11.82 14.09
N CYS A 316 13.58 -10.70 14.49
CA CYS A 316 12.44 -10.68 15.36
C CYS A 316 11.20 -10.86 14.53
N SER A 317 10.97 -12.09 14.09
CA SER A 317 9.61 -12.56 14.01
C SER A 317 9.14 -12.80 15.45
N SER A 318 8.92 -11.74 16.22
CA SER A 318 8.06 -11.83 17.38
C SER A 318 6.66 -11.97 16.83
N ALA A 319 6.26 -13.22 16.56
CA ALA A 319 4.87 -13.58 16.66
C ALA A 319 4.52 -13.24 18.11
N MET A 320 3.97 -12.08 18.37
CA MET A 320 3.14 -11.92 19.55
C MET A 320 1.82 -12.57 19.16
N PRO A 321 1.47 -13.70 19.75
CA PRO A 321 0.07 -14.02 19.80
C PRO A 321 -0.54 -12.83 20.53
N SER A 322 -1.30 -11.99 19.85
CA SER A 322 -2.31 -11.20 20.52
C SER A 322 -3.34 -12.22 20.97
N VAL A 323 -3.00 -12.99 22.02
CA VAL A 323 -3.99 -13.67 22.81
C VAL A 323 -4.65 -12.53 23.58
N TRP A 324 -5.59 -11.88 22.91
CA TRP A 324 -6.67 -11.26 23.64
C TRP A 324 -7.45 -12.42 24.22
N PRO A 325 -7.81 -12.32 25.49
CA PRO A 325 -8.53 -13.37 26.15
C PRO A 325 -9.74 -13.76 25.32
N SER A 326 -9.93 -15.01 25.28
CA SER A 326 -10.98 -15.80 24.66
C SER A 326 -12.31 -15.09 24.47
N LEU A 327 -12.90 -15.32 23.32
CA LEU A 327 -14.35 -15.32 23.13
C LEU A 327 -15.08 -15.94 24.33
#